data_8afe07bf1da8d25118d5a1ffe1a80c1d
#
_entry.id   8afe07bf1da8d25118d5a1ffe1a80c1d
#
_cell.length_a   1.000
_cell.length_b   1.000
_cell.length_c   1.000
_cell.angle_alpha   90.00
_cell.angle_beta   90.00
_cell.angle_gamma   90.00
#
_symmetry.space_group_name_H-M   'P 1'
#
loop_
_entity.id
_entity.type
_entity.pdbx_description
1 polymer ?
#
loop_
_entity_poly.entity_id
_entity_poly.type
_entity_poly.pdbx_seq_one_letter_code
_entity_poly.pdbx_strand_id
1 'polypeptide(L)'
;MGFGRIGQHLGVMAKAIGMNVVAFARHPNAELSERLGIPYVSMDELLASSDFISLHAPAVDGGALVSAETIAKMKDGVVIINTSRGSNVDEDALLAALESGKVRAAGLDVYVDEPTKNKALYSHPMVSCTPHIGAATVEAQKRIGAEIVEIIKAM
;
A
#
# COMPACT_ATOMS: atom_id res chain seq x y z
N MET A 1 -2.89 1.65 4.66
CA MET A 1 -3.42 2.95 4.21
C MET A 1 -4.31 2.72 2.99
N GLY A 2 -5.57 3.22 3.02
CA GLY A 2 -6.60 2.87 2.06
C GLY A 2 -7.26 1.53 2.40
N PHE A 3 -8.57 1.55 2.74
CA PHE A 3 -9.28 0.35 3.19
C PHE A 3 -10.47 0.04 2.27
N GLY A 4 -10.19 0.11 0.94
CA GLY A 4 -11.08 -0.37 -0.12
C GLY A 4 -11.07 -1.91 -0.23
N ARG A 5 -11.62 -2.46 -1.32
CA ARG A 5 -11.72 -3.93 -1.50
C ARG A 5 -10.39 -4.66 -1.26
N ILE A 6 -9.30 -4.20 -1.84
CA ILE A 6 -7.97 -4.85 -1.70
C ILE A 6 -7.45 -4.75 -0.27
N GLY A 7 -7.50 -3.55 0.32
CA GLY A 7 -7.04 -3.33 1.70
C GLY A 7 -7.82 -4.17 2.73
N GLN A 8 -9.14 -4.36 2.52
CA GLN A 8 -9.97 -5.23 3.36
C GLN A 8 -9.52 -6.69 3.27
N HIS A 9 -9.31 -7.22 2.05
CA HIS A 9 -8.84 -8.60 1.87
C HIS A 9 -7.47 -8.81 2.49
N LEU A 10 -6.52 -7.90 2.28
CA LEU A 10 -5.21 -7.98 2.93
C LEU A 10 -5.34 -7.93 4.45
N GLY A 11 -6.15 -7.02 4.98
CA GLY A 11 -6.34 -6.89 6.42
C GLY A 11 -6.89 -8.15 7.07
N VAL A 12 -7.88 -8.80 6.44
CA VAL A 12 -8.43 -10.08 6.91
C VAL A 12 -7.37 -11.18 6.87
N MET A 13 -6.60 -11.29 5.79
CA MET A 13 -5.52 -12.29 5.69
C MET A 13 -4.42 -12.05 6.73
N ALA A 14 -3.98 -10.80 6.91
CA ALA A 14 -2.96 -10.45 7.90
C ALA A 14 -3.43 -10.77 9.32
N LYS A 15 -4.70 -10.46 9.65
CA LYS A 15 -5.28 -10.83 10.94
C LYS A 15 -5.34 -12.34 11.14
N ALA A 16 -5.69 -13.12 10.10
CA ALA A 16 -5.77 -14.57 10.18
C ALA A 16 -4.43 -15.26 10.48
N ILE A 17 -3.31 -14.63 10.10
CA ILE A 17 -1.96 -15.10 10.43
C ILE A 17 -1.42 -14.50 11.75
N GLY A 18 -2.26 -13.83 12.53
CA GLY A 18 -1.93 -13.35 13.88
C GLY A 18 -1.36 -11.93 13.95
N MET A 19 -1.40 -11.13 12.88
CA MET A 19 -0.99 -9.74 12.93
C MET A 19 -2.04 -8.86 13.60
N ASN A 20 -1.62 -7.85 14.35
CA ASN A 20 -2.47 -6.75 14.78
C ASN A 20 -2.67 -5.79 13.61
N VAL A 21 -3.90 -5.64 13.14
CA VAL A 21 -4.21 -4.85 11.95
C VAL A 21 -5.00 -3.62 12.32
N VAL A 22 -4.54 -2.45 11.85
CA VAL A 22 -5.26 -1.18 11.90
C VAL A 22 -5.44 -0.63 10.49
N ALA A 23 -6.45 0.20 10.29
CA ALA A 23 -6.75 0.80 9.01
C ALA A 23 -6.79 2.33 9.10
N PHE A 24 -6.36 2.99 8.01
CA PHE A 24 -6.61 4.41 7.78
C PHE A 24 -7.34 4.57 6.44
N ALA A 25 -8.41 5.34 6.44
CA ALA A 25 -9.13 5.76 5.24
C ALA A 25 -9.67 7.19 5.42
N ARG A 26 -9.78 7.92 4.30
CA ARG A 26 -10.35 9.29 4.31
C ARG A 26 -11.80 9.31 4.83
N HIS A 27 -12.55 8.24 4.53
CA HIS A 27 -13.93 8.05 4.96
C HIS A 27 -14.02 6.71 5.70
N PRO A 28 -13.85 6.68 7.03
CA PRO A 28 -13.99 5.48 7.84
C PRO A 28 -15.42 4.94 7.79
N ASN A 29 -15.55 3.59 7.81
CA ASN A 29 -16.84 2.90 7.87
C ASN A 29 -16.89 2.07 9.17
N ALA A 30 -17.69 2.51 10.14
CA ALA A 30 -17.78 1.90 11.46
C ALA A 30 -18.33 0.46 11.41
N GLU A 31 -19.37 0.21 10.60
CA GLU A 31 -19.95 -1.12 10.43
C GLU A 31 -18.93 -2.12 9.85
N LEU A 32 -18.15 -1.67 8.86
CA LEU A 32 -17.07 -2.48 8.28
C LEU A 32 -15.97 -2.78 9.30
N SER A 33 -15.59 -1.78 10.11
CA SER A 33 -14.63 -1.94 11.19
C SER A 33 -15.06 -3.00 12.20
N GLU A 34 -16.30 -2.92 12.67
CA GLU A 34 -16.89 -3.88 13.61
C GLU A 34 -16.96 -5.28 13.00
N ARG A 35 -17.50 -5.42 11.79
CA ARG A 35 -17.65 -6.70 11.09
C ARG A 35 -16.31 -7.42 10.89
N LEU A 36 -15.24 -6.69 10.54
CA LEU A 36 -13.92 -7.28 10.30
C LEU A 36 -13.06 -7.34 11.56
N GLY A 37 -13.45 -6.60 12.62
CA GLY A 37 -12.66 -6.43 13.83
C GLY A 37 -11.29 -5.79 13.52
N ILE A 38 -11.28 -4.80 12.61
CA ILE A 38 -10.11 -4.01 12.20
C ILE A 38 -10.44 -2.55 12.47
N PRO A 39 -9.86 -1.93 13.52
CA PRO A 39 -10.17 -0.56 13.87
C PRO A 39 -9.57 0.44 12.87
N TYR A 40 -10.31 1.51 12.62
CA TYR A 40 -9.74 2.70 11.99
C TYR A 40 -9.03 3.55 13.03
N VAL A 41 -7.86 4.04 12.64
CA VAL A 41 -7.02 4.93 13.45
C VAL A 41 -6.69 6.20 12.66
N SER A 42 -6.17 7.21 13.34
CA SER A 42 -5.63 8.41 12.70
C SER A 42 -4.39 8.09 11.86
N MET A 43 -4.04 8.98 10.92
CA MET A 43 -2.79 8.82 10.14
C MET A 43 -1.56 8.77 11.06
N ASP A 44 -1.47 9.69 12.01
CA ASP A 44 -0.33 9.77 12.92
C ASP A 44 -0.21 8.51 13.80
N GLU A 45 -1.32 7.97 14.27
CA GLU A 45 -1.34 6.73 15.05
C GLU A 45 -0.89 5.53 14.17
N LEU A 46 -1.39 5.43 12.92
CA LEU A 46 -0.95 4.38 12.00
C LEU A 46 0.56 4.45 11.75
N LEU A 47 1.09 5.65 11.47
CA LEU A 47 2.51 5.86 11.23
C LEU A 47 3.36 5.46 12.45
N ALA A 48 2.97 5.93 13.64
CA ALA A 48 3.73 5.71 14.87
C ALA A 48 3.68 4.28 15.41
N SER A 49 2.63 3.50 15.07
CA SER A 49 2.42 2.18 15.66
C SER A 49 2.76 1.00 14.73
N SER A 50 2.85 1.24 13.41
CA SER A 50 2.95 0.14 12.44
C SER A 50 4.37 -0.35 12.21
N ASP A 51 4.55 -1.67 12.22
CA ASP A 51 5.79 -2.35 11.76
C ASP A 51 5.79 -2.56 10.25
N PHE A 52 4.60 -2.70 9.65
CA PHE A 52 4.37 -2.84 8.21
C PHE A 52 3.29 -1.85 7.76
N ILE A 53 3.56 -1.10 6.71
CA ILE A 53 2.61 -0.17 6.12
C ILE A 53 2.37 -0.58 4.66
N SER A 54 1.13 -0.95 4.34
CA SER A 54 0.73 -1.31 2.98
C SER A 54 -0.24 -0.27 2.40
N LEU A 55 0.05 0.17 1.16
CA LEU A 55 -0.69 1.22 0.47
C LEU A 55 -1.71 0.62 -0.50
N HIS A 56 -2.98 1.00 -0.36
CA HIS A 56 -4.12 0.59 -1.20
C HIS A 56 -5.03 1.78 -1.55
N ALA A 57 -4.48 2.99 -1.47
CA ALA A 57 -5.19 4.21 -1.82
C ALA A 57 -5.00 4.54 -3.31
N PRO A 58 -5.98 5.18 -3.98
CA PRO A 58 -5.73 5.82 -5.26
C PRO A 58 -4.64 6.89 -5.14
N ALA A 59 -4.19 7.43 -6.26
CA ALA A 59 -3.37 8.64 -6.23
C ALA A 59 -4.09 9.74 -5.44
N VAL A 60 -3.35 10.43 -4.58
CA VAL A 60 -3.91 11.51 -3.76
C VAL A 60 -3.41 12.87 -4.23
N ASP A 61 -4.31 13.84 -4.24
CA ASP A 61 -3.92 15.23 -4.46
C ASP A 61 -3.19 15.75 -3.22
N GLY A 62 -2.15 16.55 -3.43
CA GLY A 62 -1.40 17.17 -2.33
C GLY A 62 -0.09 16.48 -1.93
N GLY A 63 0.36 15.49 -2.69
CA GLY A 63 1.66 14.86 -2.51
C GLY A 63 1.62 13.40 -2.08
N ALA A 64 2.79 12.80 -1.90
CA ALA A 64 2.92 11.40 -1.56
C ALA A 64 2.45 11.09 -0.13
N LEU A 65 1.79 9.95 0.07
CA LEU A 65 1.42 9.43 1.41
C LEU A 65 2.65 9.02 2.21
N VAL A 66 3.68 8.54 1.51
CA VAL A 66 5.00 8.21 2.06
C VAL A 66 5.97 9.26 1.56
N SER A 67 6.22 10.26 2.37
CA SER A 67 7.13 11.39 2.16
C SER A 67 8.18 11.43 3.27
N ALA A 68 9.19 12.28 3.15
CA ALA A 68 10.18 12.47 4.22
C ALA A 68 9.52 12.84 5.56
N GLU A 69 8.47 13.69 5.54
CA GLU A 69 7.74 14.09 6.74
C GLU A 69 7.00 12.90 7.38
N THR A 70 6.28 12.09 6.59
CA THR A 70 5.53 10.94 7.11
C THR A 70 6.46 9.82 7.55
N ILE A 71 7.55 9.56 6.83
CA ILE A 71 8.59 8.59 7.22
C ILE A 71 9.21 8.96 8.57
N ALA A 72 9.46 10.24 8.83
CA ALA A 72 10.00 10.68 10.13
C ALA A 72 9.11 10.31 11.32
N LYS A 73 7.78 10.22 11.12
CA LYS A 73 6.80 9.81 12.13
C LYS A 73 6.65 8.29 12.29
N MET A 74 7.19 7.50 11.36
CA MET A 74 7.09 6.03 11.39
C MET A 74 8.03 5.44 12.44
N LYS A 75 7.78 4.18 12.78
CA LYS A 75 8.72 3.40 13.61
C LYS A 75 10.04 3.18 12.87
N ASP A 76 11.14 3.11 13.62
CA ASP A 76 12.42 2.68 13.07
C ASP A 76 12.34 1.21 12.65
N GLY A 77 12.85 0.92 11.46
CA GLY A 77 12.79 -0.42 10.88
C GLY A 77 11.43 -0.81 10.28
N VAL A 78 10.54 0.15 10.01
CA VAL A 78 9.27 -0.10 9.31
C VAL A 78 9.50 -0.72 7.94
N VAL A 79 8.54 -1.54 7.50
CA VAL A 79 8.51 -2.08 6.12
C VAL A 79 7.37 -1.40 5.35
N ILE A 80 7.66 -0.93 4.15
CA ILE A 80 6.71 -0.23 3.29
C ILE A 80 6.37 -1.09 2.07
N ILE A 81 5.08 -1.25 1.78
CA ILE A 81 4.59 -2.02 0.63
C ILE A 81 3.67 -1.13 -0.21
N ASN A 82 4.03 -0.93 -1.48
CA ASN A 82 3.20 -0.16 -2.41
C ASN A 82 2.82 -1.01 -3.64
N THR A 83 1.57 -1.41 -3.69
CA THR A 83 0.93 -2.06 -4.83
C THR A 83 -0.27 -1.25 -5.34
N SER A 84 -0.28 0.05 -5.06
CA SER A 84 -1.40 0.94 -5.38
C SER A 84 -1.09 1.89 -6.53
N ARG A 85 -0.38 2.99 -6.26
CA ARG A 85 0.07 3.98 -7.26
C ARG A 85 1.47 4.47 -6.88
N GLY A 86 2.34 4.62 -7.88
CA GLY A 86 3.72 5.10 -7.66
C GLY A 86 3.77 6.45 -6.98
N SER A 87 2.91 7.39 -7.40
CA SER A 87 2.81 8.74 -6.81
C SER A 87 2.46 8.79 -5.32
N ASN A 88 2.04 7.68 -4.72
CA ASN A 88 1.80 7.60 -3.28
C ASN A 88 3.10 7.51 -2.46
N VAL A 89 4.25 7.33 -3.12
CA VAL A 89 5.57 7.25 -2.47
C VAL A 89 6.51 8.25 -3.13
N ASP A 90 7.13 9.08 -2.32
CA ASP A 90 8.30 9.87 -2.72
C ASP A 90 9.50 8.92 -2.75
N GLU A 91 9.95 8.57 -3.96
CA GLU A 91 11.01 7.58 -4.18
C GLU A 91 12.37 8.03 -3.62
N ASP A 92 12.67 9.33 -3.66
CA ASP A 92 13.92 9.87 -3.13
C ASP A 92 13.91 9.84 -1.60
N ALA A 93 12.79 10.20 -0.98
CA ALA A 93 12.61 10.10 0.47
C ALA A 93 12.67 8.65 0.95
N LEU A 94 12.06 7.71 0.20
CA LEU A 94 12.12 6.28 0.51
C LEU A 94 13.56 5.77 0.42
N LEU A 95 14.31 6.12 -0.63
CA LEU A 95 15.69 5.71 -0.82
C LEU A 95 16.57 6.18 0.35
N ALA A 96 16.50 7.47 0.70
CA ALA A 96 17.23 8.01 1.84
C ALA A 96 16.88 7.32 3.17
N ALA A 97 15.61 6.94 3.35
CA ALA A 97 15.15 6.22 4.53
C ALA A 97 15.64 4.77 4.58
N LEU A 98 15.78 4.09 3.44
CA LEU A 98 16.39 2.77 3.33
C LEU A 98 17.88 2.82 3.67
N GLU A 99 18.61 3.80 3.12
CA GLU A 99 20.03 3.99 3.37
C GLU A 99 20.33 4.30 4.84
N SER A 100 19.48 5.07 5.51
CA SER A 100 19.62 5.38 6.94
C SER A 100 19.16 4.26 7.88
N GLY A 101 18.47 3.23 7.36
CA GLY A 101 17.86 2.16 8.16
C GLY A 101 16.53 2.55 8.84
N LYS A 102 16.03 3.76 8.63
CA LYS A 102 14.69 4.19 9.11
C LYS A 102 13.61 3.30 8.53
N VAL A 103 13.70 2.99 7.24
CA VAL A 103 12.92 1.96 6.55
C VAL A 103 13.81 0.73 6.37
N ARG A 104 13.39 -0.42 6.91
CA ARG A 104 14.16 -1.66 6.84
C ARG A 104 14.08 -2.33 5.47
N ALA A 105 12.93 -2.27 4.83
CA ALA A 105 12.70 -2.87 3.52
C ALA A 105 11.48 -2.24 2.83
N ALA A 106 11.44 -2.36 1.50
CA ALA A 106 10.28 -1.97 0.72
C ALA A 106 9.90 -3.03 -0.32
N GLY A 107 8.59 -3.20 -0.57
CA GLY A 107 8.02 -3.98 -1.66
C GLY A 107 7.25 -3.06 -2.61
N LEU A 108 7.66 -3.00 -3.88
CA LEU A 108 7.10 -2.06 -4.85
C LEU A 108 6.65 -2.81 -6.11
N ASP A 109 5.39 -2.64 -6.48
CA ASP A 109 4.83 -3.09 -7.77
C ASP A 109 4.52 -1.92 -8.72
N VAL A 110 4.59 -0.68 -8.19
CA VAL A 110 4.24 0.55 -8.91
C VAL A 110 5.28 1.64 -8.66
N TYR A 111 5.47 2.52 -9.64
CA TYR A 111 6.53 3.54 -9.64
C TYR A 111 5.98 4.87 -10.13
N VAL A 112 6.70 5.96 -9.86
CA VAL A 112 6.34 7.30 -10.36
C VAL A 112 6.36 7.32 -11.88
N ASP A 113 7.43 6.77 -12.47
CA ASP A 113 7.55 6.54 -13.91
C ASP A 113 7.52 5.03 -14.19
N GLU A 114 6.74 4.60 -15.18
CA GLU A 114 6.65 3.19 -15.59
C GLU A 114 6.97 3.04 -17.09
N PRO A 115 8.01 2.26 -17.45
CA PRO A 115 8.94 1.54 -16.59
C PRO A 115 9.87 2.46 -15.82
N THR A 116 10.16 2.13 -14.56
CA THR A 116 11.01 2.96 -13.70
C THR A 116 12.44 3.06 -14.23
N LYS A 117 12.99 4.27 -14.16
CA LYS A 117 14.40 4.57 -14.46
C LYS A 117 15.24 4.77 -13.20
N ASN A 118 14.61 4.73 -12.01
CA ASN A 118 15.27 4.92 -10.73
C ASN A 118 16.11 3.69 -10.35
N LYS A 119 17.30 3.58 -10.96
CA LYS A 119 18.19 2.43 -10.75
C LYS A 119 18.61 2.28 -9.29
N ALA A 120 18.84 3.36 -8.58
CA ALA A 120 19.23 3.32 -7.16
C ALA A 120 18.16 2.60 -6.33
N LEU A 121 16.89 2.87 -6.60
CA LEU A 121 15.77 2.26 -5.88
C LEU A 121 15.61 0.77 -6.23
N TYR A 122 15.48 0.41 -7.52
CA TYR A 122 15.19 -0.98 -7.88
C TYR A 122 16.41 -1.92 -7.74
N SER A 123 17.62 -1.39 -7.60
CA SER A 123 18.82 -2.19 -7.31
C SER A 123 19.18 -2.22 -5.83
N HIS A 124 18.41 -1.53 -4.97
CA HIS A 124 18.69 -1.50 -3.54
C HIS A 124 18.45 -2.90 -2.92
N PRO A 125 19.38 -3.45 -2.12
CA PRO A 125 19.28 -4.83 -1.61
C PRO A 125 18.07 -5.08 -0.71
N MET A 126 17.51 -4.04 -0.11
CA MET A 126 16.33 -4.11 0.76
C MET A 126 15.03 -3.77 0.03
N VAL A 127 15.03 -3.66 -1.31
CA VAL A 127 13.84 -3.40 -2.13
C VAL A 127 13.51 -4.61 -2.99
N SER A 128 12.28 -5.09 -2.86
CA SER A 128 11.71 -6.11 -3.74
C SER A 128 10.81 -5.43 -4.76
N CYS A 129 11.10 -5.63 -6.04
CA CYS A 129 10.41 -4.97 -7.15
C CYS A 129 9.70 -5.97 -8.06
N THR A 130 8.51 -5.58 -8.51
CA THR A 130 7.78 -6.23 -9.60
C THR A 130 7.33 -5.17 -10.62
N PRO A 131 7.17 -5.52 -11.92
CA PRO A 131 6.90 -4.53 -12.97
C PRO A 131 5.40 -4.28 -13.18
N HIS A 132 4.67 -3.85 -12.15
CA HIS A 132 3.24 -3.54 -12.15
C HIS A 132 2.38 -4.73 -12.62
N ILE A 133 2.51 -5.85 -11.94
CA ILE A 133 1.86 -7.11 -12.31
C ILE A 133 0.66 -7.49 -11.43
N GLY A 134 0.27 -6.67 -10.47
CA GLY A 134 -0.81 -6.98 -9.52
C GLY A 134 -2.15 -7.32 -10.16
N ALA A 135 -2.46 -6.77 -11.34
CA ALA A 135 -3.66 -7.10 -12.13
C ALA A 135 -3.36 -7.92 -13.40
N ALA A 136 -2.11 -8.33 -13.63
CA ALA A 136 -1.66 -8.98 -14.86
C ALA A 136 -1.73 -10.52 -14.82
N THR A 137 -2.31 -11.12 -13.77
CA THR A 137 -2.48 -12.57 -13.68
C THR A 137 -3.64 -13.05 -14.54
N VAL A 138 -3.57 -14.30 -15.03
CA VAL A 138 -4.64 -14.92 -15.81
C VAL A 138 -5.97 -14.93 -15.04
N GLU A 139 -5.91 -15.18 -13.72
CA GLU A 139 -7.07 -15.18 -12.85
C GLU A 139 -7.69 -13.80 -12.68
N ALA A 140 -6.87 -12.75 -12.55
CA ALA A 140 -7.35 -11.38 -12.47
C ALA A 140 -8.05 -10.96 -13.77
N GLN A 141 -7.44 -11.25 -14.93
CA GLN A 141 -8.02 -10.94 -16.24
C GLN A 141 -9.36 -11.66 -16.46
N LYS A 142 -9.48 -12.92 -16.07
CA LYS A 142 -10.75 -13.67 -16.14
C LYS A 142 -11.83 -13.03 -15.26
N ARG A 143 -11.49 -12.63 -14.02
CA ARG A 143 -12.44 -11.98 -13.11
C ARG A 143 -12.89 -10.61 -13.63
N ILE A 144 -11.97 -9.80 -14.13
CA ILE A 144 -12.28 -8.49 -14.76
C ILE A 144 -13.22 -8.69 -15.94
N GLY A 145 -12.91 -9.63 -16.85
CA GLY A 145 -13.76 -9.93 -17.99
C GLY A 145 -15.17 -10.37 -17.59
N ALA A 146 -15.31 -11.23 -16.59
CA ALA A 146 -16.61 -11.65 -16.10
C ALA A 146 -17.41 -10.48 -15.48
N GLU A 147 -16.76 -9.63 -14.66
CA GLU A 147 -17.41 -8.46 -14.05
C GLU A 147 -17.90 -7.46 -15.12
N ILE A 148 -17.11 -7.21 -16.16
CA ILE A 148 -17.51 -6.35 -17.29
C ILE A 148 -18.75 -6.90 -17.99
N VAL A 149 -18.79 -8.21 -18.25
CA VAL A 149 -19.96 -8.86 -18.88
C VAL A 149 -21.22 -8.71 -18.03
N GLU A 150 -21.13 -8.86 -16.71
CA GLU A 150 -22.29 -8.68 -15.82
C GLU A 150 -22.75 -7.22 -15.75
N ILE A 151 -21.83 -6.26 -15.78
CA ILE A 151 -22.18 -4.84 -15.85
C ILE A 151 -22.94 -4.51 -17.15
N ILE A 152 -22.47 -5.02 -18.29
CA ILE A 152 -23.11 -4.79 -19.60
C ILE A 152 -24.50 -5.41 -19.64
N LYS A 153 -24.69 -6.61 -19.06
CA LYS A 153 -26.01 -7.26 -19.00
C LYS A 153 -27.01 -6.52 -18.11
N ALA A 154 -26.52 -5.76 -17.12
CA ALA A 154 -27.35 -5.00 -16.19
C ALA A 154 -27.76 -3.60 -16.71
N MET A 155 -27.19 -3.17 -17.81
CA MET A 155 -27.53 -1.89 -18.51
C MET A 155 -28.73 -2.08 -19.45
#